data_b381f57726d710d23fe605832fef7b79
#
_entry.id   b381f57726d710d23fe605832fef7b79
#
_cell.length_a   1.000
_cell.length_b   1.000
_cell.length_c   1.000
_cell.angle_alpha   90.00
_cell.angle_beta   90.00
_cell.angle_gamma   90.00
#
_symmetry.space_group_name_H-M   'P 1'
#
loop_
_entity.id
_entity.type
_entity.pdbx_description
1 polymer ?
#
loop_
_entity_poly.entity_id
_entity_poly.type
_entity_poly.pdbx_seq_one_letter_code
_entity_poly.pdbx_strand_id
1 'polypeptide(L)'
;MKIAILGAGNAGCAVAADLTLKGHEVTLIKTSHAMHDDNFEYMQSHKGEMTLNEFGKVSTAYIYRVTRNLEELQDAEIVIIYIQTNFHEQLIEKIAPYLQKDQILLINPGYLSTAYVLKYCQDKPIIVAEAQSSFIDGRIMEPGQFKVGFRNVRNPIGIYPSSRKEEAIEKLDKLQERFVYLDSVVEAALHNPNLVVHTVGSVMSIPRIEKSHGDFCMYHEAYTRDNPATWRILEAMDAEKMNVLEKLGFSRLSYVEACKYR
;
A
#
# COMPACT_ATOMS: atom_id res chain seq x y z
N MET A 1 -8.08 18.36 -1.72
CA MET A 1 -7.72 17.71 -3.00
C MET A 1 -8.72 16.60 -3.29
N LYS A 2 -8.92 16.29 -4.57
CA LYS A 2 -9.71 15.13 -5.00
C LYS A 2 -8.83 13.89 -5.08
N ILE A 3 -9.19 12.84 -4.37
CA ILE A 3 -8.43 11.62 -4.26
C ILE A 3 -9.33 10.43 -4.58
N ALA A 4 -8.91 9.57 -5.50
CA ALA A 4 -9.58 8.30 -5.75
C ALA A 4 -8.76 7.15 -5.14
N ILE A 5 -9.42 6.25 -4.42
CA ILE A 5 -8.80 5.07 -3.81
C ILE A 5 -9.39 3.82 -4.46
N LEU A 6 -8.53 3.04 -5.09
CA LEU A 6 -8.85 1.76 -5.72
C LEU A 6 -8.59 0.60 -4.74
N GLY A 7 -9.66 -0.02 -4.29
CA GLY A 7 -9.62 -1.13 -3.33
C GLY A 7 -10.32 -0.78 -2.01
N ALA A 8 -11.54 -1.27 -1.84
CA ALA A 8 -12.36 -1.09 -0.62
C ALA A 8 -12.20 -2.27 0.36
N GLY A 9 -10.96 -2.69 0.58
CA GLY A 9 -10.57 -3.65 1.61
C GLY A 9 -10.10 -2.96 2.89
N ASN A 10 -9.48 -3.73 3.79
CA ASN A 10 -9.01 -3.25 5.09
C ASN A 10 -8.18 -1.95 5.01
N ALA A 11 -7.08 -1.96 4.25
CA ALA A 11 -6.20 -0.81 4.16
C ALA A 11 -6.83 0.36 3.38
N GLY A 12 -7.46 0.08 2.23
CA GLY A 12 -8.07 1.13 1.41
C GLY A 12 -9.18 1.90 2.13
N CYS A 13 -10.01 1.19 2.91
CA CYS A 13 -11.04 1.84 3.73
C CYS A 13 -10.45 2.67 4.86
N ALA A 14 -9.42 2.15 5.58
CA ALA A 14 -8.76 2.91 6.64
C ALA A 14 -8.14 4.21 6.11
N VAL A 15 -7.47 4.13 4.95
CA VAL A 15 -6.89 5.29 4.26
C VAL A 15 -7.97 6.26 3.77
N ALA A 16 -9.09 5.75 3.23
CA ALA A 16 -10.19 6.60 2.79
C ALA A 16 -10.78 7.41 3.95
N ALA A 17 -11.01 6.78 5.10
CA ALA A 17 -11.49 7.46 6.29
C ALA A 17 -10.48 8.49 6.79
N ASP A 18 -9.20 8.13 6.87
CA ASP A 18 -8.13 9.03 7.34
C ASP A 18 -7.98 10.28 6.46
N LEU A 19 -7.91 10.11 5.15
CA LEU A 19 -7.78 11.23 4.21
C LEU A 19 -9.04 12.11 4.19
N THR A 20 -10.23 11.51 4.38
CA THR A 20 -11.47 12.28 4.54
C THR A 20 -11.43 13.14 5.80
N LEU A 21 -10.98 12.58 6.94
CA LEU A 21 -10.82 13.33 8.19
C LEU A 21 -9.77 14.45 8.10
N LYS A 22 -8.81 14.34 7.19
CA LYS A 22 -7.84 15.38 6.85
C LYS A 22 -8.38 16.44 5.88
N GLY A 23 -9.64 16.35 5.48
CA GLY A 23 -10.32 17.35 4.65
C GLY A 23 -10.16 17.16 3.15
N HIS A 24 -9.78 15.95 2.70
CA HIS A 24 -9.76 15.62 1.28
C HIS A 24 -11.13 15.14 0.78
N GLU A 25 -11.43 15.41 -0.48
CA GLU A 25 -12.60 14.85 -1.17
C GLU A 25 -12.22 13.46 -1.71
N VAL A 26 -12.67 12.41 -1.02
CA VAL A 26 -12.26 11.03 -1.27
C VAL A 26 -13.35 10.26 -2.00
N THR A 27 -13.01 9.68 -3.15
CA THR A 27 -13.83 8.67 -3.84
C THR A 27 -13.22 7.29 -3.60
N LEU A 28 -13.95 6.41 -2.92
CA LEU A 28 -13.56 5.04 -2.68
C LEU A 28 -14.17 4.13 -3.75
N ILE A 29 -13.31 3.45 -4.51
CA ILE A 29 -13.72 2.60 -5.63
C ILE A 29 -13.43 1.15 -5.31
N LYS A 30 -14.50 0.33 -5.29
CA LYS A 30 -14.38 -1.11 -5.14
C LYS A 30 -14.16 -1.78 -6.49
N THR A 31 -13.05 -2.50 -6.62
CA THR A 31 -12.58 -3.05 -7.91
C THR A 31 -13.00 -4.50 -8.16
N SER A 32 -13.51 -5.20 -7.14
CA SER A 32 -13.90 -6.62 -7.23
C SER A 32 -15.16 -6.92 -6.42
N HIS A 33 -15.71 -8.12 -6.58
CA HIS A 33 -16.80 -8.67 -5.77
C HIS A 33 -16.33 -9.79 -4.81
N ALA A 34 -15.02 -9.94 -4.61
CA ALA A 34 -14.46 -11.09 -3.91
C ALA A 34 -14.65 -11.07 -2.39
N MET A 35 -14.48 -9.91 -1.76
CA MET A 35 -14.53 -9.77 -0.29
C MET A 35 -15.08 -8.40 0.09
N HIS A 36 -15.66 -8.30 1.30
CA HIS A 36 -16.14 -7.04 1.90
C HIS A 36 -17.23 -6.33 1.06
N ASP A 37 -18.11 -7.08 0.41
CA ASP A 37 -19.25 -6.49 -0.29
C ASP A 37 -20.28 -5.95 0.71
N ASP A 38 -20.48 -6.61 1.84
CA ASP A 38 -21.30 -6.18 2.96
C ASP A 38 -20.89 -4.81 3.49
N ASN A 39 -19.59 -4.62 3.71
CA ASN A 39 -19.03 -3.33 4.13
C ASN A 39 -19.21 -2.24 3.05
N PHE A 40 -19.05 -2.60 1.78
CA PHE A 40 -19.24 -1.68 0.67
C PHE A 40 -20.71 -1.23 0.55
N GLU A 41 -21.65 -2.15 0.64
CA GLU A 41 -23.09 -1.90 0.61
C GLU A 41 -23.54 -1.06 1.80
N TYR A 42 -22.99 -1.33 2.97
CA TYR A 42 -23.21 -0.48 4.16
C TYR A 42 -22.82 0.97 3.88
N MET A 43 -21.60 1.21 3.42
CA MET A 43 -21.12 2.56 3.14
C MET A 43 -21.99 3.26 2.07
N GLN A 44 -22.41 2.55 1.02
CA GLN A 44 -23.30 3.12 0.00
C GLN A 44 -24.65 3.54 0.58
N SER A 45 -25.26 2.69 1.41
CA SER A 45 -26.58 2.94 2.01
C SER A 45 -26.54 4.00 3.12
N HIS A 46 -25.37 4.22 3.75
CA HIS A 46 -25.17 5.18 4.83
C HIS A 46 -24.36 6.44 4.40
N LYS A 47 -24.48 6.84 3.12
CA LYS A 47 -23.86 8.08 2.59
C LYS A 47 -22.34 8.16 2.82
N GLY A 48 -21.66 7.05 2.71
CA GLY A 48 -20.21 6.98 2.90
C GLY A 48 -19.74 7.04 4.35
N GLU A 49 -20.64 6.82 5.31
CA GLU A 49 -20.30 6.83 6.74
C GLU A 49 -19.33 5.71 7.09
N MET A 50 -18.25 6.07 7.77
CA MET A 50 -17.22 5.17 8.29
C MET A 50 -16.76 5.64 9.66
N THR A 51 -16.68 4.73 10.61
CA THR A 51 -16.13 4.99 11.94
C THR A 51 -14.73 4.43 12.04
N LEU A 52 -13.76 5.27 12.38
CA LEU A 52 -12.36 4.92 12.55
C LEU A 52 -11.98 4.98 14.03
N ASN A 53 -11.62 3.83 14.61
CA ASN A 53 -11.11 3.72 15.97
C ASN A 53 -9.58 3.62 15.93
N GLU A 54 -8.90 4.66 16.37
CA GLU A 54 -7.44 4.71 16.47
C GLU A 54 -7.04 4.79 17.94
N PHE A 55 -6.56 3.67 18.49
CA PHE A 55 -6.13 3.55 19.90
C PHE A 55 -7.14 4.07 20.93
N GLY A 56 -8.43 3.82 20.69
CA GLY A 56 -9.53 4.25 21.57
C GLY A 56 -10.12 5.62 21.21
N LYS A 57 -9.48 6.40 20.36
CA LYS A 57 -10.08 7.61 19.79
C LYS A 57 -10.95 7.23 18.60
N VAL A 58 -12.24 7.48 18.71
CA VAL A 58 -13.22 7.19 17.66
C VAL A 58 -13.51 8.47 16.87
N SER A 59 -13.47 8.39 15.55
CA SER A 59 -13.80 9.49 14.64
C SER A 59 -14.71 8.96 13.53
N THR A 60 -15.68 9.76 13.08
CA THR A 60 -16.57 9.41 11.98
C THR A 60 -16.18 10.22 10.75
N ALA A 61 -15.95 9.53 9.65
CA ALA A 61 -15.71 10.12 8.33
C ALA A 61 -16.93 9.87 7.44
N TYR A 62 -17.20 10.80 6.53
CA TYR A 62 -18.21 10.66 5.48
C TYR A 62 -17.52 10.72 4.13
N ILE A 63 -17.26 9.57 3.55
CA ILE A 63 -16.58 9.45 2.25
C ILE A 63 -17.43 10.11 1.19
N TYR A 64 -16.84 11.03 0.43
CA TYR A 64 -17.57 11.83 -0.58
C TYR A 64 -18.32 10.94 -1.56
N ARG A 65 -17.70 9.86 -2.04
CA ARG A 65 -18.32 8.90 -2.95
C ARG A 65 -17.80 7.48 -2.73
N VAL A 66 -18.73 6.52 -2.72
CA VAL A 66 -18.43 5.08 -2.66
C VAL A 66 -19.06 4.43 -3.87
N THR A 67 -18.24 3.88 -4.79
CA THR A 67 -18.69 3.43 -6.11
C THR A 67 -17.89 2.26 -6.66
N ARG A 68 -18.35 1.69 -7.77
CA ARG A 68 -17.59 0.76 -8.64
C ARG A 68 -17.25 1.37 -9.99
N ASN A 69 -17.70 2.62 -10.25
CA ASN A 69 -17.49 3.29 -11.53
C ASN A 69 -16.05 3.81 -11.63
N LEU A 70 -15.29 3.33 -12.60
CA LEU A 70 -13.92 3.74 -12.84
C LEU A 70 -13.79 5.11 -13.53
N GLU A 71 -14.86 5.65 -14.12
CA GLU A 71 -14.86 6.98 -14.72
C GLU A 71 -14.56 8.08 -13.67
N GLU A 72 -14.86 7.82 -12.41
CA GLU A 72 -14.56 8.71 -11.29
C GLU A 72 -13.06 8.99 -11.09
N LEU A 73 -12.20 8.19 -11.70
CA LEU A 73 -10.74 8.41 -11.70
C LEU A 73 -10.35 9.69 -12.45
N GLN A 74 -11.15 10.11 -13.45
CA GLN A 74 -10.82 11.24 -14.31
C GLN A 74 -10.73 12.56 -13.55
N ASP A 75 -11.47 12.71 -12.46
CA ASP A 75 -11.52 13.93 -11.66
C ASP A 75 -10.48 13.97 -10.52
N ALA A 76 -9.79 12.85 -10.27
CA ALA A 76 -8.84 12.75 -9.16
C ALA A 76 -7.51 13.42 -9.48
N GLU A 77 -6.94 14.14 -8.51
CA GLU A 77 -5.56 14.63 -8.58
C GLU A 77 -4.55 13.51 -8.22
N ILE A 78 -4.94 12.65 -7.28
CA ILE A 78 -4.16 11.49 -6.86
C ILE A 78 -5.07 10.26 -6.90
N VAL A 79 -4.60 9.21 -7.57
CA VAL A 79 -5.20 7.88 -7.59
C VAL A 79 -4.34 6.96 -6.74
N ILE A 80 -4.91 6.34 -5.71
CA ILE A 80 -4.19 5.45 -4.79
C ILE A 80 -4.65 4.01 -4.99
N ILE A 81 -3.72 3.08 -5.20
CA ILE A 81 -4.02 1.64 -5.34
C ILE A 81 -3.77 0.93 -4.00
N TYR A 82 -4.80 0.26 -3.48
CA TYR A 82 -4.78 -0.61 -2.31
C TYR A 82 -5.43 -1.96 -2.60
N ILE A 83 -4.84 -2.70 -3.51
CA ILE A 83 -5.22 -4.09 -3.82
C ILE A 83 -4.00 -5.02 -3.66
N GLN A 84 -4.24 -6.32 -3.69
CA GLN A 84 -3.16 -7.30 -3.69
C GLN A 84 -2.31 -7.18 -4.96
N THR A 85 -0.99 -7.31 -4.81
CA THR A 85 -0.01 -7.05 -5.87
C THR A 85 -0.15 -7.96 -7.09
N ASN A 86 -0.63 -9.19 -6.90
CA ASN A 86 -0.90 -10.13 -7.99
C ASN A 86 -2.03 -9.68 -8.94
N PHE A 87 -2.80 -8.66 -8.56
CA PHE A 87 -3.85 -8.05 -9.39
C PHE A 87 -3.46 -6.68 -9.95
N HIS A 88 -2.25 -6.18 -9.68
CA HIS A 88 -1.83 -4.86 -10.14
C HIS A 88 -1.84 -4.74 -11.65
N GLU A 89 -1.31 -5.73 -12.37
CA GLU A 89 -1.26 -5.68 -13.83
C GLU A 89 -2.66 -5.53 -14.42
N GLN A 90 -3.59 -6.43 -14.05
CA GLN A 90 -4.96 -6.40 -14.54
C GLN A 90 -5.70 -5.10 -14.19
N LEU A 91 -5.47 -4.58 -12.96
CA LEU A 91 -6.10 -3.32 -12.56
C LEU A 91 -5.53 -2.15 -13.36
N ILE A 92 -4.20 -2.06 -13.51
CA ILE A 92 -3.55 -0.95 -14.23
C ILE A 92 -4.00 -0.95 -15.70
N GLU A 93 -4.05 -2.12 -16.36
CA GLU A 93 -4.60 -2.23 -17.70
C GLU A 93 -6.05 -1.71 -17.79
N LYS A 94 -6.89 -2.10 -16.83
CA LYS A 94 -8.30 -1.73 -16.78
C LYS A 94 -8.52 -0.24 -16.53
N ILE A 95 -7.69 0.41 -15.70
CA ILE A 95 -7.82 1.82 -15.34
C ILE A 95 -7.10 2.75 -16.31
N ALA A 96 -6.15 2.25 -17.11
CA ALA A 96 -5.38 3.06 -18.04
C ALA A 96 -6.22 3.99 -18.93
N PRO A 97 -7.39 3.61 -19.47
CA PRO A 97 -8.24 4.50 -20.27
C PRO A 97 -8.76 5.72 -19.50
N TYR A 98 -8.95 5.60 -18.18
CA TYR A 98 -9.57 6.62 -17.32
C TYR A 98 -8.54 7.57 -16.70
N LEU A 99 -7.25 7.19 -16.64
CA LEU A 99 -6.22 8.05 -16.09
C LEU A 99 -6.01 9.29 -16.96
N GLN A 100 -5.75 10.42 -16.33
CA GLN A 100 -5.57 11.70 -16.98
C GLN A 100 -4.13 12.21 -16.85
N LYS A 101 -3.74 13.09 -17.76
CA LYS A 101 -2.47 13.80 -17.71
C LYS A 101 -2.25 14.45 -16.32
N ASP A 102 -1.01 14.39 -15.83
CA ASP A 102 -0.54 15.04 -14.60
C ASP A 102 -1.17 14.52 -13.29
N GLN A 103 -1.93 13.42 -13.36
CA GLN A 103 -2.33 12.68 -12.17
C GLN A 103 -1.13 11.98 -11.52
N ILE A 104 -1.19 11.80 -10.21
CA ILE A 104 -0.28 10.92 -9.49
C ILE A 104 -0.97 9.57 -9.28
N LEU A 105 -0.36 8.50 -9.75
CA LEU A 105 -0.75 7.14 -9.41
C LEU A 105 0.14 6.64 -8.29
N LEU A 106 -0.39 6.66 -7.05
CA LEU A 106 0.29 6.15 -5.86
C LEU A 106 -0.06 4.68 -5.66
N ILE A 107 0.92 3.79 -5.82
CA ILE A 107 0.75 2.34 -5.68
C ILE A 107 1.30 1.90 -4.34
N ASN A 108 0.45 1.27 -3.52
CA ASN A 108 0.77 1.02 -2.13
C ASN A 108 0.38 -0.40 -1.66
N PRO A 109 1.36 -1.31 -1.46
CA PRO A 109 2.78 -1.21 -1.84
C PRO A 109 3.00 -1.40 -3.34
N GLY A 110 4.09 -0.82 -3.88
CA GLY A 110 4.35 -0.78 -5.32
C GLY A 110 4.88 -2.08 -5.93
N TYR A 111 5.97 -2.61 -5.41
CA TYR A 111 6.68 -3.82 -5.91
C TYR A 111 7.02 -3.78 -7.41
N LEU A 112 7.49 -2.63 -7.89
CA LEU A 112 7.84 -2.37 -9.31
C LEU A 112 6.64 -2.38 -10.28
N SER A 113 5.44 -2.12 -9.78
CA SER A 113 4.24 -2.00 -10.63
C SER A 113 4.30 -0.83 -11.62
N THR A 114 5.27 0.09 -11.46
CA THR A 114 5.64 1.07 -12.49
C THR A 114 5.85 0.42 -13.85
N ALA A 115 6.38 -0.82 -13.91
CA ALA A 115 6.55 -1.55 -15.17
C ALA A 115 5.21 -1.76 -15.90
N TYR A 116 4.13 -2.05 -15.17
CA TYR A 116 2.80 -2.19 -15.75
C TYR A 116 2.25 -0.84 -16.23
N VAL A 117 2.52 0.23 -15.48
CA VAL A 117 2.14 1.58 -15.91
C VAL A 117 2.85 1.96 -17.21
N LEU A 118 4.14 1.67 -17.31
CA LEU A 118 4.91 1.87 -18.55
C LEU A 118 4.39 1.03 -19.72
N LYS A 119 3.84 -0.14 -19.44
CA LYS A 119 3.25 -1.03 -20.46
C LYS A 119 1.92 -0.50 -21.00
N TYR A 120 1.03 -0.04 -20.10
CA TYR A 120 -0.37 0.24 -20.45
C TYR A 120 -0.73 1.73 -20.53
N CYS A 121 0.15 2.63 -20.04
CA CYS A 121 -0.12 4.07 -20.00
C CYS A 121 0.93 4.89 -20.77
N GLN A 122 1.53 4.34 -21.83
CA GLN A 122 2.64 4.97 -22.59
C GLN A 122 2.30 6.37 -23.12
N ASP A 123 1.04 6.59 -23.50
CA ASP A 123 0.59 7.85 -24.11
C ASP A 123 0.14 8.89 -23.06
N LYS A 124 0.26 8.57 -21.77
CA LYS A 124 -0.25 9.42 -20.70
C LYS A 124 0.88 9.87 -19.78
N PRO A 125 1.21 11.17 -19.74
CA PRO A 125 2.25 11.71 -18.87
C PRO A 125 1.75 11.80 -17.42
N ILE A 126 1.51 10.67 -16.78
CA ILE A 126 1.21 10.56 -15.36
C ILE A 126 2.50 10.46 -14.54
N ILE A 127 2.40 10.75 -13.25
CA ILE A 127 3.47 10.50 -12.29
C ILE A 127 3.14 9.22 -11.54
N VAL A 128 4.10 8.31 -11.44
CA VAL A 128 3.95 7.11 -10.61
C VAL A 128 4.71 7.32 -9.31
N ALA A 129 4.05 7.01 -8.21
CA ALA A 129 4.66 6.97 -6.88
C ALA A 129 4.49 5.57 -6.32
N GLU A 130 5.59 4.88 -6.02
CA GLU A 130 5.55 3.56 -5.37
C GLU A 130 5.96 3.66 -3.91
N ALA A 131 5.04 3.32 -3.03
CA ALA A 131 5.33 3.26 -1.60
C ALA A 131 5.89 1.87 -1.22
N GLN A 132 6.80 1.88 -0.26
CA GLN A 132 7.36 0.65 0.32
C GLN A 132 6.28 -0.17 1.04
N SER A 133 5.37 0.50 1.76
CA SER A 133 4.33 -0.14 2.56
C SER A 133 3.14 0.81 2.75
N SER A 134 2.04 0.31 3.31
CA SER A 134 0.91 1.17 3.70
C SER A 134 1.33 2.17 4.78
N PHE A 135 0.89 3.41 4.68
CA PHE A 135 1.13 4.42 5.72
C PHE A 135 0.19 4.28 6.94
N ILE A 136 -0.93 3.59 6.76
CA ILE A 136 -1.85 3.20 7.85
C ILE A 136 -2.28 1.76 7.65
N ASP A 137 -2.26 0.95 8.70
CA ASP A 137 -2.82 -0.40 8.70
C ASP A 137 -4.05 -0.45 9.62
N GLY A 138 -5.13 -1.00 9.10
CA GLY A 138 -6.39 -1.14 9.81
C GLY A 138 -7.12 -2.41 9.42
N ARG A 139 -8.19 -2.69 10.16
CA ARG A 139 -9.07 -3.83 9.91
C ARG A 139 -10.52 -3.39 9.96
N ILE A 140 -11.31 -3.96 9.07
CA ILE A 140 -12.78 -3.91 9.14
C ILE A 140 -13.19 -4.82 10.28
N MET A 141 -13.85 -4.26 11.28
CA MET A 141 -14.36 -4.99 12.44
C MET A 141 -15.79 -5.44 12.20
N GLU A 142 -16.59 -4.52 11.69
CA GLU A 142 -17.98 -4.69 11.25
C GLU A 142 -18.23 -3.74 10.08
N PRO A 143 -19.29 -3.90 9.28
CA PRO A 143 -19.62 -2.96 8.22
C PRO A 143 -19.63 -1.51 8.71
N GLY A 144 -18.85 -0.65 8.06
CA GLY A 144 -18.68 0.76 8.43
C GLY A 144 -17.78 1.03 9.65
N GLN A 145 -17.25 0.00 10.31
CA GLN A 145 -16.42 0.16 11.51
C GLN A 145 -14.99 -0.36 11.28
N PHE A 146 -14.02 0.51 11.51
CA PHE A 146 -12.61 0.24 11.25
C PHE A 146 -11.78 0.47 12.50
N LYS A 147 -10.83 -0.43 12.74
CA LYS A 147 -9.83 -0.29 13.79
C LYS A 147 -8.45 -0.10 13.16
N VAL A 148 -7.78 0.98 13.52
CA VAL A 148 -6.38 1.20 13.16
C VAL A 148 -5.50 0.31 14.03
N GLY A 149 -4.66 -0.49 13.40
CA GLY A 149 -3.67 -1.32 14.08
C GLY A 149 -2.40 -0.53 14.38
N PHE A 150 -1.87 0.19 13.36
CA PHE A 150 -0.73 1.08 13.51
C PHE A 150 -0.66 2.10 12.37
N ARG A 151 0.11 3.17 12.60
CA ARG A 151 0.58 4.11 11.56
C ARG A 151 2.08 4.00 11.44
N ASN A 152 2.58 3.90 10.21
CA ASN A 152 3.99 3.96 9.98
C ASN A 152 4.53 5.36 10.29
N VAL A 153 5.63 5.43 11.04
CA VAL A 153 6.29 6.70 11.40
C VAL A 153 7.17 7.22 10.26
N ARG A 154 7.43 6.37 9.26
CA ARG A 154 8.22 6.68 8.07
C ARG A 154 7.67 5.88 6.89
N ASN A 155 7.34 6.58 5.80
CA ASN A 155 6.75 5.98 4.59
C ASN A 155 7.67 6.23 3.39
N PRO A 156 8.65 5.34 3.13
CA PRO A 156 9.51 5.48 1.97
C PRO A 156 8.74 5.33 0.66
N ILE A 157 9.01 6.24 -0.27
CA ILE A 157 8.32 6.33 -1.56
C ILE A 157 9.29 6.69 -2.67
N GLY A 158 9.25 5.97 -3.77
CA GLY A 158 9.97 6.27 -5.00
C GLY A 158 9.06 6.94 -6.03
N ILE A 159 9.60 7.84 -6.84
CA ILE A 159 8.86 8.60 -7.87
C ILE A 159 9.42 8.28 -9.26
N TYR A 160 8.50 8.11 -10.21
CA TYR A 160 8.82 7.97 -11.63
C TYR A 160 7.90 8.85 -12.50
N PRO A 161 8.42 9.58 -13.51
CA PRO A 161 9.84 9.77 -13.78
C PRO A 161 10.51 10.69 -12.74
N SER A 162 11.80 10.49 -12.47
CA SER A 162 12.55 11.29 -11.48
C SER A 162 12.58 12.78 -11.82
N SER A 163 12.47 13.16 -13.08
CA SER A 163 12.39 14.55 -13.54
C SER A 163 11.14 15.30 -13.03
N ARG A 164 10.12 14.58 -12.56
CA ARG A 164 8.88 15.16 -11.99
C ARG A 164 8.77 14.96 -10.46
N LYS A 165 9.90 14.63 -9.81
CA LYS A 165 9.94 14.33 -8.38
C LYS A 165 9.43 15.51 -7.54
N GLU A 166 9.89 16.72 -7.80
CA GLU A 166 9.48 17.92 -7.04
C GLU A 166 7.98 18.23 -7.18
N GLU A 167 7.43 18.09 -8.37
CA GLU A 167 5.98 18.24 -8.59
C GLU A 167 5.17 17.21 -7.81
N ALA A 168 5.66 15.96 -7.76
CA ALA A 168 5.02 14.90 -6.98
C ALA A 168 5.06 15.20 -5.47
N ILE A 169 6.19 15.66 -4.95
CA ILE A 169 6.38 16.03 -3.55
C ILE A 169 5.36 17.09 -3.12
N GLU A 170 5.22 18.17 -3.90
CA GLU A 170 4.26 19.25 -3.60
C GLU A 170 2.82 18.76 -3.45
N LYS A 171 2.41 17.75 -4.21
CA LYS A 171 1.07 17.17 -4.14
C LYS A 171 0.96 16.13 -3.03
N LEU A 172 1.93 15.23 -2.89
CA LEU A 172 1.91 14.14 -1.93
C LEU A 172 2.03 14.64 -0.49
N ASP A 173 2.79 15.71 -0.22
CA ASP A 173 2.91 16.29 1.12
C ASP A 173 1.58 16.83 1.65
N LYS A 174 0.65 17.19 0.76
CA LYS A 174 -0.71 17.61 1.15
C LYS A 174 -1.54 16.46 1.76
N LEU A 175 -1.14 15.20 1.56
CA LEU A 175 -1.76 14.05 2.23
C LEU A 175 -1.43 14.01 3.73
N GLN A 176 -0.46 14.82 4.18
CA GLN A 176 0.01 14.89 5.57
C GLN A 176 0.46 13.53 6.12
N GLU A 177 1.03 12.71 5.22
CA GLU A 177 1.71 11.47 5.58
C GLU A 177 3.20 11.71 5.72
N ARG A 178 3.86 10.89 6.53
CA ARG A 178 5.31 11.04 6.77
C ARG A 178 6.10 10.36 5.66
N PHE A 179 6.02 10.89 4.44
CA PHE A 179 6.76 10.36 3.30
C PHE A 179 8.26 10.67 3.42
N VAL A 180 9.06 9.72 2.95
CA VAL A 180 10.50 9.87 2.73
C VAL A 180 10.77 9.55 1.28
N TYR A 181 11.16 10.55 0.52
CA TYR A 181 11.32 10.43 -0.92
C TYR A 181 12.68 9.84 -1.28
N LEU A 182 12.65 8.61 -1.79
CA LEU A 182 13.81 7.87 -2.26
C LEU A 182 14.20 8.31 -3.69
N ASP A 183 15.33 7.81 -4.17
CA ASP A 183 15.83 8.17 -5.50
C ASP A 183 15.15 7.40 -6.63
N SER A 184 14.53 6.26 -6.33
CA SER A 184 13.92 5.41 -7.34
C SER A 184 12.78 4.55 -6.78
N VAL A 185 11.83 4.19 -7.65
CA VAL A 185 10.83 3.15 -7.36
C VAL A 185 11.49 1.78 -7.13
N VAL A 186 12.65 1.53 -7.74
CA VAL A 186 13.43 0.31 -7.51
C VAL A 186 13.98 0.28 -6.08
N GLU A 187 14.50 1.40 -5.60
CA GLU A 187 14.95 1.53 -4.22
C GLU A 187 13.80 1.30 -3.24
N ALA A 188 12.63 1.91 -3.48
CA ALA A 188 11.44 1.72 -2.66
C ALA A 188 11.00 0.25 -2.59
N ALA A 189 11.02 -0.46 -3.71
CA ALA A 189 10.68 -1.87 -3.77
C ALA A 189 11.69 -2.74 -2.99
N LEU A 190 12.99 -2.52 -3.17
CA LEU A 190 14.04 -3.30 -2.50
C LEU A 190 14.17 -2.98 -1.00
N HIS A 191 13.78 -1.79 -0.56
CA HIS A 191 13.74 -1.43 0.86
C HIS A 191 12.55 -2.09 1.60
N ASN A 192 11.59 -2.68 0.89
CA ASN A 192 10.45 -3.30 1.53
C ASN A 192 10.87 -4.55 2.33
N PRO A 193 10.78 -4.54 3.67
CA PRO A 193 11.22 -5.66 4.51
C PRO A 193 10.38 -6.93 4.30
N ASN A 194 9.18 -6.80 3.74
CA ASN A 194 8.30 -7.94 3.49
C ASN A 194 8.88 -8.92 2.47
N LEU A 195 9.74 -8.45 1.55
CA LEU A 195 10.44 -9.32 0.59
C LEU A 195 11.24 -10.42 1.29
N VAL A 196 11.89 -10.09 2.39
CA VAL A 196 12.73 -11.04 3.13
C VAL A 196 11.93 -11.77 4.20
N VAL A 197 11.24 -11.04 5.09
CA VAL A 197 10.64 -11.64 6.29
C VAL A 197 9.49 -12.58 5.96
N HIS A 198 8.54 -12.17 5.11
CA HIS A 198 7.38 -13.01 4.81
C HIS A 198 7.74 -14.21 3.94
N THR A 199 8.60 -14.03 2.96
CA THR A 199 9.04 -15.10 2.06
C THR A 199 9.78 -16.18 2.84
N VAL A 200 10.81 -15.80 3.59
CA VAL A 200 11.61 -16.76 4.37
C VAL A 200 10.76 -17.42 5.44
N GLY A 201 10.02 -16.64 6.24
CA GLY A 201 9.19 -17.18 7.32
C GLY A 201 8.13 -18.16 6.85
N SER A 202 7.46 -17.87 5.73
CA SER A 202 6.45 -18.76 5.17
C SER A 202 7.07 -20.04 4.61
N VAL A 203 8.11 -19.92 3.76
CA VAL A 203 8.75 -21.09 3.13
C VAL A 203 9.37 -22.04 4.17
N MET A 204 10.06 -21.49 5.17
CA MET A 204 10.68 -22.28 6.23
C MET A 204 9.67 -22.92 7.19
N SER A 205 8.40 -22.51 7.14
CA SER A 205 7.36 -23.01 8.03
C SER A 205 6.24 -23.78 7.32
N ILE A 206 6.40 -24.12 6.03
CA ILE A 206 5.38 -24.82 5.24
C ILE A 206 4.78 -26.03 5.99
N PRO A 207 5.57 -26.99 6.53
CA PRO A 207 4.99 -28.15 7.20
C PRO A 207 4.17 -27.79 8.45
N ARG A 208 4.57 -26.73 9.16
CA ARG A 208 3.85 -26.25 10.35
C ARG A 208 2.53 -25.56 9.95
N ILE A 209 2.56 -24.77 8.87
CA ILE A 209 1.38 -24.10 8.33
C ILE A 209 0.34 -25.14 7.85
N GLU A 210 0.79 -26.13 7.08
CA GLU A 210 -0.07 -27.20 6.59
C GLU A 210 -0.70 -28.01 7.73
N LYS A 211 0.11 -28.41 8.70
CA LYS A 211 -0.35 -29.18 9.86
C LYS A 211 -1.39 -28.45 10.69
N SER A 212 -1.32 -27.12 10.75
CA SER A 212 -2.25 -26.28 11.51
C SER A 212 -3.47 -25.79 10.70
N HIS A 213 -3.56 -26.17 9.42
CA HIS A 213 -4.57 -25.63 8.49
C HIS A 213 -4.58 -24.11 8.43
N GLY A 214 -3.40 -23.46 8.55
CA GLY A 214 -3.23 -22.02 8.49
C GLY A 214 -3.27 -21.29 9.84
N ASP A 215 -3.48 -22.00 10.94
CA ASP A 215 -3.35 -21.43 12.30
C ASP A 215 -1.87 -21.31 12.66
N PHE A 216 -1.25 -20.20 12.22
CA PHE A 216 0.17 -19.97 12.29
C PHE A 216 0.48 -18.47 12.48
N CYS A 217 1.28 -18.17 13.50
CA CYS A 217 1.78 -16.82 13.76
C CYS A 217 3.25 -16.71 13.34
N MET A 218 3.50 -16.19 12.14
CA MET A 218 4.83 -16.19 11.51
C MET A 218 5.91 -15.57 12.39
N TYR A 219 5.68 -14.38 12.94
CA TYR A 219 6.69 -13.70 13.75
C TYR A 219 6.99 -14.42 15.07
N HIS A 220 6.01 -15.13 15.60
CA HIS A 220 6.14 -15.83 16.86
C HIS A 220 6.67 -17.26 16.71
N GLU A 221 6.39 -17.92 15.57
CA GLU A 221 6.73 -19.33 15.36
C GLU A 221 7.94 -19.52 14.43
N ALA A 222 8.05 -18.74 13.33
CA ALA A 222 9.16 -18.90 12.38
C ALA A 222 10.47 -18.28 12.89
N TYR A 223 10.38 -17.16 13.64
CA TYR A 223 11.52 -16.34 14.04
C TYR A 223 11.85 -16.44 15.53
N THR A 224 11.69 -17.61 16.11
CA THR A 224 12.05 -17.90 17.50
C THR A 224 13.53 -18.17 17.68
N ARG A 225 14.02 -18.09 18.93
CA ARG A 225 15.39 -18.48 19.28
C ARG A 225 15.68 -19.94 19.00
N ASP A 226 14.65 -20.79 19.04
CA ASP A 226 14.76 -22.22 18.81
C ASP A 226 14.82 -22.58 17.32
N ASN A 227 14.61 -21.61 16.43
CA ASN A 227 14.68 -21.77 14.98
C ASN A 227 15.76 -20.87 14.33
N PRO A 228 17.05 -21.04 14.66
CA PRO A 228 18.11 -20.18 14.15
C PRO A 228 18.36 -20.34 12.64
N ALA A 229 17.88 -21.43 12.04
CA ALA A 229 18.02 -21.65 10.60
C ALA A 229 17.23 -20.61 9.78
N THR A 230 16.04 -20.27 10.21
CA THR A 230 15.21 -19.25 9.55
C THR A 230 15.90 -17.88 9.58
N TRP A 231 16.49 -17.50 10.72
CA TRP A 231 17.25 -16.24 10.83
C TRP A 231 18.48 -16.22 9.91
N ARG A 232 19.25 -17.29 9.84
CA ARG A 232 20.43 -17.36 8.95
C ARG A 232 20.04 -17.19 7.48
N ILE A 233 18.91 -17.76 7.05
CA ILE A 233 18.43 -17.61 5.67
C ILE A 233 17.95 -16.18 5.44
N LEU A 234 17.22 -15.59 6.40
CA LEU A 234 16.81 -14.19 6.32
C LEU A 234 18.02 -13.25 6.18
N GLU A 235 19.02 -13.40 7.04
CA GLU A 235 20.25 -12.60 7.02
C GLU A 235 21.02 -12.73 5.69
N ALA A 236 21.11 -13.96 5.16
CA ALA A 236 21.77 -14.21 3.88
C ALA A 236 21.01 -13.53 2.72
N MET A 237 19.69 -13.67 2.67
CA MET A 237 18.84 -13.03 1.65
C MET A 237 18.86 -11.51 1.77
N ASP A 238 18.86 -10.99 2.99
CA ASP A 238 18.96 -9.55 3.25
C ASP A 238 20.33 -8.99 2.81
N ALA A 239 21.42 -9.74 3.03
CA ALA A 239 22.74 -9.37 2.53
C ALA A 239 22.80 -9.33 1.00
N GLU A 240 22.20 -10.29 0.31
CA GLU A 240 22.08 -10.27 -1.16
C GLU A 240 21.30 -9.06 -1.64
N LYS A 241 20.16 -8.75 -1.02
CA LYS A 241 19.37 -7.54 -1.30
C LYS A 241 20.20 -6.27 -1.13
N MET A 242 20.96 -6.15 -0.04
CA MET A 242 21.84 -4.99 0.20
C MET A 242 22.94 -4.88 -0.84
N ASN A 243 23.51 -5.98 -1.31
CA ASN A 243 24.49 -5.98 -2.38
C ASN A 243 23.89 -5.51 -3.72
N VAL A 244 22.65 -5.87 -4.01
CA VAL A 244 21.91 -5.38 -5.19
C VAL A 244 21.69 -3.87 -5.08
N LEU A 245 21.23 -3.37 -3.94
CA LEU A 245 21.06 -1.93 -3.71
C LEU A 245 22.35 -1.15 -3.97
N GLU A 246 23.46 -1.61 -3.38
CA GLU A 246 24.78 -0.98 -3.55
C GLU A 246 25.25 -0.98 -5.01
N LYS A 247 25.04 -2.09 -5.73
CA LYS A 247 25.40 -2.19 -7.16
C LYS A 247 24.56 -1.27 -8.05
N LEU A 248 23.34 -0.96 -7.63
CA LEU A 248 22.46 0.01 -8.30
C LEU A 248 22.72 1.46 -7.86
N GLY A 249 23.65 1.71 -6.93
CA GLY A 249 23.99 3.04 -6.42
C GLY A 249 23.05 3.56 -5.35
N PHE A 250 22.20 2.69 -4.76
CA PHE A 250 21.27 3.05 -3.70
C PHE A 250 21.86 2.77 -2.31
N SER A 251 21.24 3.38 -1.31
CA SER A 251 21.61 3.19 0.08
C SER A 251 21.32 1.75 0.54
N ARG A 252 22.28 1.15 1.24
CA ARG A 252 22.08 -0.12 1.93
C ARG A 252 21.10 0.07 3.07
N LEU A 253 20.10 -0.77 3.15
CA LEU A 253 19.15 -0.80 4.28
C LEU A 253 18.85 -2.27 4.62
N SER A 254 19.30 -2.70 5.79
CA SER A 254 19.00 -4.05 6.27
C SER A 254 17.56 -4.16 6.73
N TYR A 255 17.05 -5.41 6.78
CA TYR A 255 15.74 -5.71 7.32
C TYR A 255 15.58 -5.17 8.76
N VAL A 256 16.57 -5.39 9.61
CA VAL A 256 16.53 -4.96 11.02
C VAL A 256 16.52 -3.43 11.14
N GLU A 257 17.30 -2.73 10.31
CA GLU A 257 17.30 -1.26 10.29
C GLU A 257 15.95 -0.72 9.78
N ALA A 258 15.39 -1.30 8.72
CA ALA A 258 14.09 -0.92 8.22
C ALA A 258 12.98 -1.06 9.29
N CYS A 259 13.06 -2.07 10.13
CA CYS A 259 12.11 -2.28 11.23
C CYS A 259 12.19 -1.21 12.33
N LYS A 260 13.32 -0.52 12.51
CA LYS A 260 13.46 0.57 13.49
C LYS A 260 12.65 1.82 13.13
N TYR A 261 12.21 1.93 11.89
CA TYR A 261 11.49 3.09 11.36
C TYR A 261 9.99 2.86 11.15
N ARG A 262 9.48 1.75 11.71
CA ARG A 262 8.05 1.40 11.65
C ARG A 262 7.30 1.72 12.92
#